data_4f0628052713f4edc264e85aca40bcfe
#
_entry.id   4f0628052713f4edc264e85aca40bcfe
#
_cell.length_a   1.000
_cell.length_b   1.000
_cell.length_c   1.000
_cell.angle_alpha   90.00
_cell.angle_beta   90.00
_cell.angle_gamma   90.00
#
_symmetry.space_group_name_H-M   'P 1'
#
loop_
_entity.id
_entity.type
_entity.pdbx_description
1 polymer ?
#
loop_
_entity_poly.entity_id
_entity_poly.type
_entity_poly.pdbx_seq_one_letter_code
_entity_poly.pdbx_strand_id
1 'polypeptide(L)'
;MKPKRIILIRHGESQANVDKYLFGSVPDYTIELTDLGRKQAREAGKRLKELVQDESLYFYVSPFWRARSTFEGVASAFPRNQFEYSEEPRLREQEWGYLRCNEDFDKICRERREYGTFYYRIPGGEAGSDVYDRMNDLLGSLYRDFSDKDYPLNCVLVTHGLTIRLFIMRFFHLTVEEFELMIAPKNCDLVILELQDDGHYKLVTELEYSKEPLRYSRPIMV
;
A
#
# COMPACT_ATOMS: atom_id res chain seq x y z
N MET A 1 20.70 -2.29 -11.44
CA MET A 1 20.25 -1.00 -12.11
C MET A 1 18.94 -0.60 -11.46
N LYS A 2 18.69 0.69 -11.18
CA LYS A 2 17.38 1.10 -10.62
C LYS A 2 16.26 0.69 -11.58
N PRO A 3 15.13 0.15 -11.10
CA PRO A 3 14.00 -0.17 -11.96
C PRO A 3 13.45 1.12 -12.61
N LYS A 4 12.91 0.98 -13.81
CA LYS A 4 12.26 2.07 -14.54
C LYS A 4 11.04 2.61 -13.79
N ARG A 5 10.31 1.68 -13.11
CA ARG A 5 9.13 2.03 -12.33
C ARG A 5 9.08 1.29 -10.99
N ILE A 6 8.59 1.98 -9.97
CA ILE A 6 8.09 1.38 -8.73
C ILE A 6 6.57 1.58 -8.75
N ILE A 7 5.81 0.49 -8.68
CA ILE A 7 4.35 0.49 -8.82
C ILE A 7 3.74 -0.12 -7.57
N LEU A 8 2.93 0.64 -6.85
CA LEU A 8 2.20 0.13 -5.69
C LEU A 8 0.75 -0.13 -6.10
N ILE A 9 0.24 -1.30 -5.73
CA ILE A 9 -1.13 -1.73 -6.02
C ILE A 9 -1.84 -2.00 -4.69
N ARG A 10 -2.92 -1.25 -4.43
CA ARG A 10 -3.80 -1.58 -3.31
C ARG A 10 -4.60 -2.84 -3.63
N HIS A 11 -4.77 -3.74 -2.65
CA HIS A 11 -5.62 -4.92 -2.83
C HIS A 11 -7.01 -4.56 -3.35
N GLY A 12 -7.65 -5.48 -4.08
CA GLY A 12 -9.02 -5.37 -4.54
C GLY A 12 -10.02 -5.27 -3.38
N GLU A 13 -11.28 -4.96 -3.67
CA GLU A 13 -12.30 -4.90 -2.64
C GLU A 13 -12.32 -6.19 -1.82
N SER A 14 -12.17 -6.05 -0.51
CA SER A 14 -12.20 -7.16 0.45
C SER A 14 -13.53 -7.21 1.19
N GLN A 15 -13.81 -8.34 1.82
CA GLN A 15 -14.97 -8.50 2.70
C GLN A 15 -15.02 -7.41 3.78
N ALA A 16 -13.86 -6.99 4.32
CA ALA A 16 -13.81 -5.90 5.30
C ALA A 16 -14.04 -4.50 4.71
N ASN A 17 -13.93 -4.31 3.39
CA ASN A 17 -14.37 -3.06 2.76
C ASN A 17 -15.90 -2.95 2.70
N VAL A 18 -16.60 -4.09 2.67
CA VAL A 18 -18.07 -4.18 2.70
C VAL A 18 -18.59 -4.20 4.13
N ASP A 19 -17.99 -5.04 4.98
CA ASP A 19 -18.30 -5.15 6.41
C ASP A 19 -17.04 -4.88 7.26
N LYS A 20 -16.90 -3.64 7.72
CA LYS A 20 -15.77 -3.20 8.55
C LYS A 20 -15.67 -3.93 9.91
N TYR A 21 -16.73 -4.57 10.38
CA TYR A 21 -16.75 -5.27 11.65
C TYR A 21 -16.11 -6.66 11.60
N LEU A 22 -15.75 -7.14 10.43
CA LEU A 22 -14.99 -8.38 10.29
C LEU A 22 -13.64 -8.34 11.00
N PHE A 23 -13.02 -7.16 11.16
CA PHE A 23 -11.79 -7.02 11.96
C PHE A 23 -11.92 -7.48 13.42
N GLY A 24 -13.14 -7.54 13.98
CA GLY A 24 -13.41 -8.05 15.33
C GLY A 24 -13.77 -9.54 15.40
N SER A 25 -14.00 -10.21 14.27
CA SER A 25 -14.55 -11.56 14.22
C SER A 25 -13.63 -12.60 13.60
N VAL A 26 -12.72 -12.19 12.71
CA VAL A 26 -11.73 -13.07 12.07
C VAL A 26 -10.35 -12.42 12.09
N PRO A 27 -9.27 -13.22 12.05
CA PRO A 27 -7.92 -12.66 11.92
C PRO A 27 -7.80 -11.83 10.64
N ASP A 28 -7.32 -10.58 10.73
CA ASP A 28 -7.27 -9.64 9.61
C ASP A 28 -6.54 -10.21 8.38
N TYR A 29 -5.48 -10.98 8.59
CA TYR A 29 -4.71 -11.55 7.47
C TYR A 29 -5.50 -12.57 6.63
N THR A 30 -6.60 -13.13 7.16
CA THR A 30 -7.46 -14.14 6.50
C THR A 30 -8.62 -13.53 5.72
N ILE A 31 -8.86 -12.23 5.83
CA ILE A 31 -9.95 -11.55 5.12
C ILE A 31 -9.71 -11.62 3.62
N GLU A 32 -10.70 -12.17 2.91
CA GLU A 32 -10.61 -12.40 1.47
C GLU A 32 -11.12 -11.23 0.63
N LEU A 33 -10.86 -11.32 -0.69
CA LEU A 33 -11.51 -10.47 -1.68
C LEU A 33 -12.97 -10.88 -1.88
N THR A 34 -13.80 -9.87 -2.20
CA THR A 34 -15.13 -10.11 -2.78
C THR A 34 -15.01 -10.54 -4.25
N ASP A 35 -16.12 -10.97 -4.86
CA ASP A 35 -16.14 -11.24 -6.30
C ASP A 35 -15.83 -10.00 -7.13
N LEU A 36 -16.26 -8.82 -6.65
CA LEU A 36 -15.87 -7.54 -7.26
C LEU A 36 -14.37 -7.30 -7.14
N GLY A 37 -13.79 -7.54 -5.96
CA GLY A 37 -12.35 -7.40 -5.75
C GLY A 37 -11.52 -8.30 -6.67
N ARG A 38 -11.97 -9.53 -6.90
CA ARG A 38 -11.33 -10.46 -7.86
C ARG A 38 -11.40 -9.96 -9.31
N LYS A 39 -12.51 -9.31 -9.70
CA LYS A 39 -12.66 -8.67 -11.01
C LYS A 39 -11.73 -7.46 -11.13
N GLN A 40 -11.70 -6.60 -10.09
CA GLN A 40 -10.81 -5.44 -10.02
C GLN A 40 -9.33 -5.85 -10.18
N ALA A 41 -8.92 -6.93 -9.52
CA ALA A 41 -7.56 -7.44 -9.61
C ALA A 41 -7.17 -7.87 -11.04
N ARG A 42 -8.05 -8.59 -11.74
CA ARG A 42 -7.81 -8.95 -13.15
C ARG A 42 -7.74 -7.73 -14.06
N GLU A 43 -8.59 -6.71 -13.82
CA GLU A 43 -8.60 -5.49 -14.60
C GLU A 43 -7.34 -4.64 -14.35
N ALA A 44 -6.86 -4.60 -13.09
CA ALA A 44 -5.57 -4.00 -12.75
C ALA A 44 -4.41 -4.71 -13.46
N GLY A 45 -4.47 -6.04 -13.60
CA GLY A 45 -3.49 -6.80 -14.38
C GLY A 45 -3.43 -6.38 -15.84
N LYS A 46 -4.57 -6.18 -16.49
CA LYS A 46 -4.62 -5.68 -17.88
C LYS A 46 -4.01 -4.29 -17.99
N ARG A 47 -4.41 -3.34 -17.11
CA ARG A 47 -3.84 -1.98 -17.09
C ARG A 47 -2.33 -2.00 -16.84
N LEU A 48 -1.85 -2.87 -15.94
CA LEU A 48 -0.42 -3.03 -15.71
C LEU A 48 0.28 -3.59 -16.96
N LYS A 49 -0.32 -4.58 -17.63
CA LYS A 49 0.24 -5.15 -18.87
C LYS A 49 0.32 -4.13 -20.00
N GLU A 50 -0.69 -3.28 -20.15
CA GLU A 50 -0.67 -2.16 -21.11
C GLU A 50 0.45 -1.17 -20.80
N LEU A 51 0.71 -0.89 -19.52
CA LEU A 51 1.77 0.03 -19.07
C LEU A 51 3.17 -0.52 -19.33
N VAL A 52 3.40 -1.79 -18.96
CA VAL A 52 4.78 -2.37 -18.97
C VAL A 52 5.06 -3.21 -20.22
N GLN A 53 4.04 -3.60 -20.99
CA GLN A 53 4.15 -4.42 -22.20
C GLN A 53 4.95 -5.72 -21.95
N ASP A 54 6.12 -5.84 -22.56
CA ASP A 54 6.98 -7.02 -22.44
C ASP A 54 8.17 -6.81 -21.47
N GLU A 55 8.19 -5.70 -20.75
CA GLU A 55 9.20 -5.44 -19.72
C GLU A 55 9.07 -6.43 -18.55
N SER A 56 10.20 -6.80 -17.96
CA SER A 56 10.25 -7.71 -16.80
C SER A 56 9.74 -7.04 -15.52
N LEU A 57 9.14 -7.86 -14.62
CA LEU A 57 8.58 -7.42 -13.33
C LEU A 57 9.11 -8.27 -12.18
N TYR A 58 9.29 -7.62 -11.02
CA TYR A 58 9.40 -8.29 -9.74
C TYR A 58 8.29 -7.85 -8.81
N PHE A 59 7.51 -8.81 -8.28
CA PHE A 59 6.42 -8.52 -7.34
C PHE A 59 6.86 -8.82 -5.91
N TYR A 60 6.70 -7.84 -5.03
CA TYR A 60 6.69 -8.02 -3.58
C TYR A 60 5.24 -8.02 -3.12
N VAL A 61 4.81 -9.06 -2.44
CA VAL A 61 3.40 -9.28 -2.12
C VAL A 61 3.21 -9.33 -0.61
N SER A 62 2.28 -8.53 -0.09
CA SER A 62 1.83 -8.66 1.29
C SER A 62 1.30 -10.08 1.54
N PRO A 63 1.62 -10.72 2.70
CA PRO A 63 1.16 -12.07 3.02
C PRO A 63 -0.33 -12.17 3.31
N PHE A 64 -1.06 -11.06 3.41
CA PHE A 64 -2.50 -11.05 3.69
C PHE A 64 -3.28 -11.63 2.49
N TRP A 65 -4.28 -12.47 2.75
CA TRP A 65 -5.01 -13.22 1.69
C TRP A 65 -5.59 -12.32 0.60
N ARG A 66 -6.16 -11.16 0.97
CA ARG A 66 -6.67 -10.19 0.00
C ARG A 66 -5.58 -9.62 -0.94
N ALA A 67 -4.35 -9.48 -0.45
CA ALA A 67 -3.23 -9.01 -1.28
C ALA A 67 -2.68 -10.15 -2.16
N ARG A 68 -2.57 -11.37 -1.64
CA ARG A 68 -2.21 -12.57 -2.41
C ARG A 68 -3.19 -12.80 -3.57
N SER A 69 -4.50 -12.80 -3.29
CA SER A 69 -5.53 -12.98 -4.31
C SER A 69 -5.54 -11.81 -5.32
N THR A 70 -5.17 -10.60 -4.89
CA THR A 70 -4.98 -9.48 -5.83
C THR A 70 -3.78 -9.73 -6.73
N PHE A 71 -2.64 -10.15 -6.18
CA PHE A 71 -1.47 -10.52 -6.97
C PHE A 71 -1.80 -11.61 -8.00
N GLU A 72 -2.49 -12.68 -7.61
CA GLU A 72 -2.90 -13.78 -8.52
C GLU A 72 -3.74 -13.22 -9.68
N GLY A 73 -4.71 -12.34 -9.38
CA GLY A 73 -5.54 -11.69 -10.40
C GLY A 73 -4.72 -10.81 -11.34
N VAL A 74 -3.80 -10.01 -10.80
CA VAL A 74 -2.90 -9.14 -11.58
C VAL A 74 -1.94 -9.99 -12.42
N ALA A 75 -1.29 -10.99 -11.83
CA ALA A 75 -0.31 -11.84 -12.49
C ALA A 75 -0.91 -12.67 -13.62
N SER A 76 -2.22 -12.95 -13.59
CA SER A 76 -2.92 -13.69 -14.66
C SER A 76 -2.85 -13.01 -16.04
N ALA A 77 -2.50 -11.73 -16.10
CA ALA A 77 -2.32 -11.01 -17.37
C ALA A 77 -0.91 -11.20 -17.99
N PHE A 78 0.00 -11.88 -17.30
CA PHE A 78 1.40 -12.02 -17.70
C PHE A 78 1.79 -13.47 -17.92
N PRO A 79 2.62 -13.78 -18.93
CA PRO A 79 3.23 -15.10 -19.04
C PRO A 79 4.20 -15.32 -17.87
N ARG A 80 4.33 -16.57 -17.41
CA ARG A 80 5.09 -16.92 -16.19
C ARG A 80 6.57 -16.51 -16.23
N ASN A 81 7.15 -16.44 -17.41
CA ASN A 81 8.54 -16.05 -17.62
C ASN A 81 8.77 -14.53 -17.66
N GLN A 82 7.73 -13.71 -17.55
CA GLN A 82 7.84 -12.24 -17.56
C GLN A 82 8.02 -11.68 -16.14
N PHE A 83 7.69 -12.45 -15.09
CA PHE A 83 7.74 -11.95 -13.72
C PHE A 83 8.32 -12.97 -12.74
N GLU A 84 8.91 -12.43 -11.68
CA GLU A 84 9.25 -13.11 -10.44
C GLU A 84 8.47 -12.50 -9.28
N TYR A 85 8.37 -13.21 -8.16
CA TYR A 85 7.69 -12.70 -6.97
C TYR A 85 8.24 -13.29 -5.68
N SER A 86 8.08 -12.53 -4.60
CA SER A 86 8.27 -13.00 -3.22
C SER A 86 7.20 -12.41 -2.31
N GLU A 87 6.94 -13.09 -1.20
CA GLU A 87 6.18 -12.48 -0.10
C GLU A 87 7.06 -11.56 0.71
N GLU A 88 6.52 -10.39 1.07
CA GLU A 88 7.21 -9.39 1.87
C GLU A 88 6.35 -9.00 3.09
N PRO A 89 6.61 -9.57 4.27
CA PRO A 89 5.80 -9.34 5.47
C PRO A 89 5.70 -7.88 5.93
N ARG A 90 6.69 -7.03 5.58
CA ARG A 90 6.64 -5.60 5.90
C ARG A 90 5.56 -4.84 5.11
N LEU A 91 5.06 -5.43 4.01
CA LEU A 91 3.94 -4.88 3.22
C LEU A 91 2.55 -5.15 3.83
N ARG A 92 2.44 -5.84 4.97
CA ARG A 92 1.14 -6.04 5.64
C ARG A 92 0.48 -4.70 5.98
N GLU A 93 -0.85 -4.71 6.17
CA GLU A 93 -1.57 -3.52 6.62
C GLU A 93 -1.27 -3.21 8.10
N GLN A 94 -1.64 -2.02 8.55
CA GLN A 94 -1.60 -1.63 9.96
C GLN A 94 -2.41 -2.65 10.79
N GLU A 95 -1.83 -3.14 11.87
CA GLU A 95 -2.51 -4.06 12.75
C GLU A 95 -3.56 -3.37 13.61
N TRP A 96 -4.81 -3.88 13.54
CA TRP A 96 -5.94 -3.31 14.26
C TRP A 96 -6.09 -3.82 15.70
N GLY A 97 -5.16 -4.68 16.16
CA GLY A 97 -5.19 -5.25 17.49
C GLY A 97 -6.33 -6.23 17.69
N TYR A 98 -6.72 -6.42 18.94
CA TYR A 98 -7.79 -7.35 19.30
C TYR A 98 -9.07 -6.58 19.61
N LEU A 99 -10.00 -6.55 18.67
CA LEU A 99 -11.32 -5.92 18.84
C LEU A 99 -12.28 -6.92 19.48
N ARG A 100 -13.00 -6.49 20.51
CA ARG A 100 -13.94 -7.35 21.25
C ARG A 100 -15.37 -7.23 20.75
N CYS A 101 -15.72 -6.07 20.18
CA CYS A 101 -17.04 -5.75 19.69
C CYS A 101 -16.98 -4.62 18.64
N ASN A 102 -18.09 -4.38 17.98
CA ASN A 102 -18.20 -3.36 16.94
C ASN A 102 -18.00 -1.93 17.50
N GLU A 103 -18.42 -1.71 18.74
CA GLU A 103 -18.28 -0.43 19.44
C GLU A 103 -16.82 -0.07 19.66
N ASP A 104 -15.94 -1.06 19.91
CA ASP A 104 -14.49 -0.85 19.99
C ASP A 104 -13.93 -0.33 18.68
N PHE A 105 -14.34 -0.90 17.55
CA PHE A 105 -13.91 -0.43 16.23
C PHE A 105 -14.33 1.01 15.96
N ASP A 106 -15.59 1.33 16.21
CA ASP A 106 -16.12 2.69 15.98
C ASP A 106 -15.47 3.71 16.91
N LYS A 107 -15.19 3.34 18.17
CA LYS A 107 -14.45 4.16 19.12
C LYS A 107 -13.03 4.45 18.63
N ILE A 108 -12.30 3.41 18.26
CA ILE A 108 -10.93 3.53 17.73
C ILE A 108 -10.91 4.42 16.48
N CYS A 109 -11.84 4.25 15.57
CA CYS A 109 -11.94 5.08 14.37
C CYS A 109 -12.17 6.56 14.68
N ARG A 110 -12.98 6.88 15.70
CA ARG A 110 -13.19 8.27 16.15
C ARG A 110 -11.92 8.84 16.78
N GLU A 111 -11.35 8.14 17.75
CA GLU A 111 -10.14 8.58 18.46
C GLU A 111 -8.97 8.77 17.50
N ARG A 112 -8.79 7.84 16.57
CA ARG A 112 -7.75 7.91 15.53
C ARG A 112 -7.93 9.13 14.61
N ARG A 113 -9.17 9.48 14.25
CA ARG A 113 -9.47 10.67 13.45
C ARG A 113 -9.19 11.98 14.22
N GLU A 114 -9.46 11.97 15.52
CA GLU A 114 -9.24 13.15 16.37
C GLU A 114 -7.76 13.36 16.71
N TYR A 115 -7.03 12.28 16.95
CA TYR A 115 -5.62 12.33 17.37
C TYR A 115 -4.65 12.44 16.18
N GLY A 116 -5.03 11.91 15.01
CA GLY A 116 -4.19 11.75 13.82
C GLY A 116 -3.77 10.29 13.61
N THR A 117 -3.85 9.86 12.35
CA THR A 117 -3.58 8.48 11.94
C THR A 117 -2.13 8.07 12.19
N PHE A 118 -1.19 9.02 12.03
CA PHE A 118 0.23 8.73 12.15
C PHE A 118 0.65 8.36 13.57
N TYR A 119 0.19 9.13 14.56
CA TYR A 119 0.62 8.95 15.95
C TYR A 119 -0.35 8.12 16.81
N TYR A 120 -1.63 8.01 16.42
CA TYR A 120 -2.58 7.24 17.21
C TYR A 120 -2.22 5.75 17.18
N ARG A 121 -1.93 5.20 18.36
CA ARG A 121 -1.69 3.75 18.51
C ARG A 121 -3.02 3.04 18.78
N ILE A 122 -3.36 2.11 17.91
CA ILE A 122 -4.49 1.22 18.12
C ILE A 122 -4.21 0.32 19.34
N PRO A 123 -5.13 0.19 20.31
CA PRO A 123 -4.93 -0.68 21.47
C PRO A 123 -4.64 -2.12 21.07
N GLY A 124 -3.48 -2.63 21.46
CA GLY A 124 -3.02 -3.97 21.05
C GLY A 124 -2.58 -4.10 19.59
N GLY A 125 -2.51 -2.97 18.86
CA GLY A 125 -2.11 -2.90 17.47
C GLY A 125 -1.00 -1.91 17.18
N GLU A 126 -0.92 -1.45 15.92
CA GLU A 126 0.11 -0.54 15.45
C GLU A 126 -0.40 0.92 15.41
N ALA A 127 0.53 1.88 15.55
CA ALA A 127 0.37 3.25 15.08
C ALA A 127 0.77 3.37 13.60
N GLY A 128 0.42 4.47 12.93
CA GLY A 128 0.94 4.75 11.60
C GLY A 128 2.46 4.86 11.59
N SER A 129 3.07 5.41 12.66
CA SER A 129 4.53 5.47 12.81
C SER A 129 5.22 4.10 12.78
N ASP A 130 4.62 3.04 13.35
CA ASP A 130 5.20 1.69 13.29
C ASP A 130 5.23 1.17 11.84
N VAL A 131 4.17 1.46 11.08
CA VAL A 131 4.13 1.14 9.64
C VAL A 131 5.15 1.94 8.86
N TYR A 132 5.35 3.23 9.19
CA TYR A 132 6.37 4.08 8.59
C TYR A 132 7.78 3.53 8.82
N ASP A 133 8.09 3.07 10.04
CA ASP A 133 9.38 2.51 10.37
C ASP A 133 9.69 1.25 9.55
N ARG A 134 8.70 0.34 9.40
CA ARG A 134 8.91 -0.85 8.56
C ARG A 134 8.95 -0.54 7.06
N MET A 135 8.36 0.57 6.60
CA MET A 135 8.57 1.05 5.22
C MET A 135 9.98 1.58 5.01
N ASN A 136 10.57 2.24 6.04
CA ASN A 136 11.98 2.63 6.00
C ASN A 136 12.90 1.42 5.84
N ASP A 137 12.67 0.35 6.60
CA ASP A 137 13.43 -0.89 6.51
C ASP A 137 13.25 -1.59 5.15
N LEU A 138 12.02 -1.60 4.63
CA LEU A 138 11.71 -2.13 3.31
C LEU A 138 12.48 -1.38 2.22
N LEU A 139 12.49 -0.06 2.25
CA LEU A 139 13.22 0.76 1.27
C LEU A 139 14.71 0.43 1.26
N GLY A 140 15.31 0.20 2.44
CA GLY A 140 16.70 -0.24 2.54
C GLY A 140 16.95 -1.60 1.84
N SER A 141 15.98 -2.53 1.90
CA SER A 141 16.05 -3.81 1.18
C SER A 141 15.88 -3.61 -0.32
N LEU A 142 14.87 -2.85 -0.73
CA LEU A 142 14.63 -2.56 -2.16
C LEU A 142 15.85 -1.91 -2.82
N TYR A 143 16.51 -0.95 -2.15
CA TYR A 143 17.71 -0.33 -2.71
C TYR A 143 18.87 -1.30 -2.87
N ARG A 144 19.00 -2.31 -1.99
CA ARG A 144 19.99 -3.40 -2.18
C ARG A 144 19.64 -4.26 -3.38
N ASP A 145 18.36 -4.66 -3.50
CA ASP A 145 17.89 -5.45 -4.63
C ASP A 145 18.06 -4.69 -5.96
N PHE A 146 17.77 -3.39 -6.00
CA PHE A 146 17.98 -2.51 -7.16
C PHE A 146 19.46 -2.33 -7.54
N SER A 147 20.38 -2.71 -6.66
CA SER A 147 21.81 -2.69 -6.97
C SER A 147 22.24 -3.89 -7.81
N ASP A 148 21.41 -4.92 -7.89
CA ASP A 148 21.63 -6.03 -8.82
C ASP A 148 21.46 -5.52 -10.27
N LYS A 149 22.43 -5.86 -11.12
CA LYS A 149 22.41 -5.48 -12.55
C LYS A 149 21.30 -6.18 -13.34
N ASP A 150 20.88 -7.35 -12.85
CA ASP A 150 19.88 -8.20 -13.48
C ASP A 150 18.48 -8.00 -12.86
N TYR A 151 18.32 -6.99 -11.98
CA TYR A 151 17.01 -6.66 -11.38
C TYR A 151 16.01 -6.25 -12.47
N PRO A 152 14.74 -6.75 -12.40
CA PRO A 152 13.70 -6.43 -13.37
C PRO A 152 13.43 -4.94 -13.55
N LEU A 153 12.94 -4.56 -14.73
CA LEU A 153 12.67 -3.15 -15.07
C LEU A 153 11.53 -2.52 -14.25
N ASN A 154 10.64 -3.33 -13.69
CA ASN A 154 9.51 -2.86 -12.89
C ASN A 154 9.49 -3.56 -11.54
N CYS A 155 9.49 -2.77 -10.45
CA CYS A 155 9.24 -3.20 -9.08
C CYS A 155 7.76 -2.99 -8.76
N VAL A 156 7.03 -4.05 -8.42
CA VAL A 156 5.59 -3.97 -8.12
C VAL A 156 5.34 -4.40 -6.69
N LEU A 157 4.69 -3.56 -5.90
CA LEU A 157 4.36 -3.80 -4.49
C LEU A 157 2.84 -3.99 -4.36
N VAL A 158 2.38 -5.22 -4.09
CA VAL A 158 0.94 -5.49 -3.87
C VAL A 158 0.66 -5.42 -2.37
N THR A 159 -0.08 -4.41 -1.95
CA THR A 159 -0.19 -4.03 -0.54
C THR A 159 -1.54 -3.36 -0.19
N HIS A 160 -1.58 -2.45 0.77
CA HIS A 160 -2.77 -1.90 1.42
C HIS A 160 -2.79 -0.37 1.40
N GLY A 161 -3.96 0.20 1.71
CA GLY A 161 -4.19 1.63 1.57
C GLY A 161 -3.30 2.49 2.46
N LEU A 162 -3.19 2.18 3.77
CA LEU A 162 -2.33 2.94 4.66
C LEU A 162 -0.86 2.71 4.37
N THR A 163 -0.48 1.47 4.08
CA THR A 163 0.89 1.10 3.74
C THR A 163 1.40 1.86 2.52
N ILE A 164 0.57 2.06 1.47
CA ILE A 164 0.92 2.88 0.31
C ILE A 164 1.15 4.33 0.71
N ARG A 165 0.25 4.94 1.49
CA ARG A 165 0.40 6.33 1.96
C ARG A 165 1.70 6.55 2.72
N LEU A 166 2.05 5.61 3.61
CA LEU A 166 3.27 5.70 4.42
C LEU A 166 4.53 5.39 3.62
N PHE A 167 4.45 4.51 2.62
CA PHE A 167 5.52 4.33 1.66
C PHE A 167 5.81 5.63 0.90
N ILE A 168 4.78 6.29 0.37
CA ILE A 168 4.89 7.58 -0.34
C ILE A 168 5.45 8.66 0.59
N MET A 169 4.90 8.77 1.81
CA MET A 169 5.39 9.70 2.81
C MET A 169 6.90 9.52 3.04
N ARG A 170 7.34 8.27 3.27
CA ARG A 170 8.76 7.99 3.54
C ARG A 170 9.63 8.21 2.31
N PHE A 171 9.15 7.83 1.12
CA PHE A 171 9.89 7.90 -0.12
C PHE A 171 10.15 9.35 -0.57
N PHE A 172 9.16 10.22 -0.43
CA PHE A 172 9.24 11.64 -0.83
C PHE A 172 9.50 12.60 0.35
N HIS A 173 9.77 12.09 1.54
CA HIS A 173 10.03 12.89 2.74
C HIS A 173 8.91 13.89 3.06
N LEU A 174 7.64 13.45 2.89
CA LEU A 174 6.49 14.28 3.21
C LEU A 174 6.37 14.49 4.72
N THR A 175 5.78 15.60 5.12
CA THR A 175 5.46 15.89 6.52
C THR A 175 4.31 15.01 7.02
N VAL A 176 4.11 14.96 8.34
CA VAL A 176 2.96 14.26 8.93
C VAL A 176 1.65 14.92 8.50
N GLU A 177 1.63 16.24 8.40
CA GLU A 177 0.47 17.00 7.93
C GLU A 177 0.09 16.64 6.49
N GLU A 178 1.06 16.56 5.59
CA GLU A 178 0.83 16.13 4.19
C GLU A 178 0.32 14.70 4.13
N PHE A 179 0.89 13.81 4.93
CA PHE A 179 0.42 12.43 5.03
C PHE A 179 -1.03 12.34 5.54
N GLU A 180 -1.37 13.09 6.59
CA GLU A 180 -2.73 13.05 7.15
C GLU A 180 -3.79 13.51 6.13
N LEU A 181 -3.45 14.46 5.27
CA LEU A 181 -4.34 14.93 4.20
C LEU A 181 -4.46 13.95 3.03
N MET A 182 -3.47 13.07 2.82
CA MET A 182 -3.46 12.14 1.70
C MET A 182 -4.59 11.12 1.84
N ILE A 183 -5.42 10.96 0.81
CA ILE A 183 -6.47 9.94 0.74
C ILE A 183 -5.86 8.64 0.23
N ALA A 184 -6.27 7.51 0.84
CA ALA A 184 -5.81 6.21 0.37
C ALA A 184 -6.27 5.94 -1.06
N PRO A 185 -5.41 5.38 -1.93
CA PRO A 185 -5.81 4.96 -3.29
C PRO A 185 -7.03 4.02 -3.25
N LYS A 186 -7.84 4.01 -4.30
CA LYS A 186 -8.97 3.08 -4.43
C LYS A 186 -8.48 1.63 -4.59
N ASN A 187 -9.38 0.67 -4.40
CA ASN A 187 -9.03 -0.73 -4.59
C ASN A 187 -8.51 -0.99 -6.00
N CYS A 188 -7.39 -1.68 -6.10
CA CYS A 188 -6.68 -1.96 -7.35
C CYS A 188 -6.17 -0.74 -8.14
N ASP A 189 -6.09 0.45 -7.53
CA ASP A 189 -5.36 1.56 -8.14
C ASP A 189 -3.87 1.24 -8.23
N LEU A 190 -3.26 1.70 -9.32
CA LEU A 190 -1.83 1.65 -9.56
C LEU A 190 -1.22 3.01 -9.22
N VAL A 191 -0.41 3.05 -8.18
CA VAL A 191 0.36 4.25 -7.81
C VAL A 191 1.76 4.09 -8.36
N ILE A 192 2.14 4.94 -9.31
CA ILE A 192 3.32 4.76 -10.16
C ILE A 192 4.35 5.83 -9.84
N LEU A 193 5.56 5.38 -9.52
CA LEU A 193 6.75 6.20 -9.45
C LEU A 193 7.63 5.84 -10.65
N GLU A 194 8.02 6.83 -11.44
CA GLU A 194 8.80 6.64 -12.66
C GLU A 194 10.16 7.30 -12.55
N LEU A 195 11.21 6.54 -12.89
CA LEU A 195 12.60 7.02 -12.89
C LEU A 195 12.79 8.05 -13.98
N GLN A 196 13.30 9.22 -13.62
CA GLN A 196 13.60 10.31 -14.55
C GLN A 196 15.07 10.27 -14.98
N ASP A 197 15.42 11.05 -16.02
CA ASP A 197 16.78 11.12 -16.57
C ASP A 197 17.81 11.66 -15.55
N ASP A 198 17.37 12.42 -14.56
CA ASP A 198 18.20 12.90 -13.45
C ASP A 198 18.50 11.86 -12.38
N GLY A 199 17.94 10.65 -12.51
CA GLY A 199 18.12 9.53 -11.59
C GLY A 199 17.21 9.56 -10.36
N HIS A 200 16.25 10.51 -10.28
CA HIS A 200 15.22 10.59 -9.24
C HIS A 200 13.90 9.99 -9.72
N TYR A 201 13.12 9.47 -8.78
CA TYR A 201 11.76 9.02 -9.09
C TYR A 201 10.76 10.16 -8.93
N LYS A 202 9.84 10.23 -9.88
CA LYS A 202 8.69 11.14 -9.84
C LYS A 202 7.42 10.33 -9.66
N LEU A 203 6.53 10.78 -8.76
CA LEU A 203 5.19 10.25 -8.66
C LEU A 203 4.38 10.77 -9.86
N VAL A 204 3.96 9.85 -10.75
CA VAL A 204 3.21 10.19 -11.97
C VAL A 204 1.71 9.97 -11.80
N THR A 205 1.29 9.17 -10.82
CA THR A 205 -0.11 9.04 -10.45
C THR A 205 -0.53 10.22 -9.60
N GLU A 206 -1.61 10.89 -9.96
CA GLU A 206 -2.22 11.93 -9.13
C GLU A 206 -2.89 11.28 -7.90
N LEU A 207 -2.50 11.74 -6.72
CA LEU A 207 -3.11 11.32 -5.45
C LEU A 207 -4.16 12.34 -5.01
N GLU A 208 -5.23 11.85 -4.42
CA GLU A 208 -6.27 12.70 -3.85
C GLU A 208 -5.87 13.16 -2.44
N TYR A 209 -6.19 14.42 -2.08
CA TYR A 209 -5.96 15.01 -0.77
C TYR A 209 -7.26 15.56 -0.20
N SER A 210 -7.46 15.38 1.10
CA SER A 210 -8.59 15.98 1.82
C SER A 210 -8.48 17.49 1.82
N LYS A 211 -9.63 18.17 1.70
CA LYS A 211 -9.73 19.63 1.84
C LYS A 211 -10.03 20.06 3.29
N GLU A 212 -10.33 19.10 4.15
CA GLU A 212 -10.61 19.38 5.56
C GLU A 212 -9.30 19.68 6.29
N PRO A 213 -9.21 20.80 7.03
CA PRO A 213 -8.02 21.11 7.81
C PRO A 213 -7.87 20.09 8.96
N LEU A 214 -6.64 19.70 9.24
CA LEU A 214 -6.34 18.91 10.42
C LEU A 214 -6.68 19.69 11.70
N ARG A 215 -7.29 19.03 12.68
CA ARG A 215 -7.65 19.66 13.97
C ARG A 215 -6.43 20.25 14.70
N TYR A 216 -5.26 19.64 14.52
CA TYR A 216 -4.00 20.01 15.15
C TYR A 216 -2.86 20.05 14.12
N SER A 217 -2.91 20.97 13.16
CA SER A 217 -1.77 21.22 12.29
C SER A 217 -0.97 22.43 12.75
N ARG A 218 0.34 22.29 12.79
CA ARG A 218 1.26 23.41 13.04
C ARG A 218 2.34 23.36 11.97
N PRO A 219 2.11 23.94 10.79
CA PRO A 219 3.09 23.95 9.73
C PRO A 219 4.38 24.66 10.20
N ILE A 220 5.50 24.13 9.76
CA ILE A 220 6.79 24.79 9.96
C ILE A 220 6.78 26.05 9.10
N MET A 221 6.87 27.21 9.74
CA MET A 221 7.06 28.48 9.05
C MET A 221 8.55 28.71 8.87
N VAL A 222 9.04 28.52 7.64
CA VAL A 222 10.39 28.81 7.20
C VAL A 222 10.38 30.03 6.31
#